data_1336772430cc208a7ee397d90b1ae369
#
_entry.id   1336772430cc208a7ee397d90b1ae369
#
_cell.length_a   1.000
_cell.length_b   1.000
_cell.length_c   1.000
_cell.angle_alpha   90.00
_cell.angle_beta   90.00
_cell.angle_gamma   90.00
#
_symmetry.space_group_name_H-M   'P 1'
#
loop_
_entity.id
_entity.type
_entity.pdbx_description
1 polymer ?
#
loop_
_entity_poly.entity_id
_entity_poly.type
_entity_poly.pdbx_seq_one_letter_code
_entity_poly.pdbx_strand_id
1 'polypeptide(L)'
;INAYKSASSRLLKKEFPQLMVQKIISTAEIKEEELIEEGIDFIVSTAKLNLTFPNVYVNSILTETDKKMINAMIKNIDKKKRKNPIKTVKPVKRIGREDIEYMTLLGEEILQVLDNIKISTGENIKNKKQLIEYAGELFARNETTATEITFALNKRENIASTFIPSMNALFLHCETKAIRHCRFGFVYLNDEIIEDGQPIKGAILMLVPQGDGSKVYREVMSEISGALAEKDQIITYLFDKNRNAVEAELETSLGNYYENKMKRR
;
A
#
# COMPACT_ATOMS: atom_id res chain seq x y z
N ILE A 1 -9.52 3.95 2.80
CA ILE A 1 -9.56 3.34 4.16
C ILE A 1 -8.24 2.62 4.45
N ASN A 2 -7.54 2.07 3.43
CA ASN A 2 -6.31 1.30 3.64
C ASN A 2 -5.08 2.15 4.00
N ALA A 3 -4.99 3.40 3.58
CA ALA A 3 -3.90 4.31 3.95
C ALA A 3 -3.93 4.66 5.46
N TYR A 4 -5.10 4.79 6.06
CA TYR A 4 -5.27 5.06 7.49
C TYR A 4 -4.78 3.90 8.37
N LYS A 5 -4.87 2.66 7.92
CA LYS A 5 -4.41 1.48 8.68
C LYS A 5 -2.89 1.38 8.76
N SER A 6 -2.15 1.80 7.72
CA SER A 6 -0.67 1.78 7.76
C SER A 6 -0.09 2.85 8.70
N ALA A 7 -0.66 4.05 8.70
CA ALA A 7 -0.25 5.13 9.61
C ALA A 7 -0.52 4.77 11.08
N SER A 8 -1.67 4.18 11.39
CA SER A 8 -2.00 3.73 12.76
C SER A 8 -1.08 2.62 13.26
N SER A 9 -0.66 1.68 12.41
CA SER A 9 0.25 0.61 12.81
C SER A 9 1.67 1.12 13.13
N ARG A 10 2.14 2.12 12.38
CA ARG A 10 3.45 2.77 12.65
C ARG A 10 3.43 3.57 13.94
N LEU A 11 2.34 4.30 14.19
CA LEU A 11 2.15 5.04 15.43
C LEU A 11 2.12 4.09 16.63
N LEU A 12 1.41 2.96 16.52
CA LEU A 12 1.39 1.93 17.55
C LEU A 12 2.77 1.35 17.83
N LYS A 13 3.58 1.05 16.80
CA LYS A 13 4.95 0.56 16.97
C LYS A 13 5.87 1.59 17.62
N LYS A 14 5.70 2.87 17.29
CA LYS A 14 6.47 3.96 17.88
C LYS A 14 6.14 4.19 19.36
N GLU A 15 4.85 4.21 19.68
CA GLU A 15 4.36 4.49 21.04
C GLU A 15 4.46 3.25 21.97
N PHE A 16 4.43 2.04 21.40
CA PHE A 16 4.45 0.77 22.12
C PHE A 16 5.50 -0.19 21.50
N PRO A 17 6.82 0.06 21.70
CA PRO A 17 7.87 -0.76 21.14
C PRO A 17 7.80 -2.24 21.54
N GLN A 18 7.17 -2.54 22.67
CA GLN A 18 6.94 -3.90 23.17
C GLN A 18 5.85 -4.67 22.41
N LEU A 19 5.05 -3.99 21.58
CA LEU A 19 4.03 -4.65 20.75
C LEU A 19 4.61 -5.13 19.43
N MET A 20 4.38 -6.38 19.12
CA MET A 20 4.60 -6.93 17.79
C MET A 20 3.29 -6.89 17.02
N VAL A 21 3.13 -5.92 16.12
CA VAL A 21 1.98 -5.88 15.21
C VAL A 21 2.19 -6.92 14.13
N GLN A 22 1.48 -8.05 14.21
CA GLN A 22 1.66 -9.18 13.30
C GLN A 22 0.84 -9.04 12.01
N LYS A 23 -0.39 -8.53 12.10
CA LYS A 23 -1.34 -8.53 10.99
C LYS A 23 -2.23 -7.30 11.05
N ILE A 24 -2.62 -6.80 9.89
CA ILE A 24 -3.64 -5.76 9.74
C ILE A 24 -4.73 -6.36 8.87
N ILE A 25 -5.94 -6.46 9.42
CA ILE A 25 -7.09 -7.08 8.75
C ILE A 25 -8.30 -6.15 8.79
N SER A 26 -9.21 -6.34 7.86
CA SER A 26 -10.54 -5.70 7.90
C SER A 26 -11.38 -6.31 9.01
N THR A 27 -12.26 -5.51 9.62
CA THR A 27 -13.20 -6.00 10.64
C THR A 27 -14.12 -7.10 10.11
N ALA A 28 -14.39 -7.12 8.80
CA ALA A 28 -15.19 -8.15 8.14
C ALA A 28 -14.44 -9.50 7.95
N GLU A 29 -13.12 -9.50 8.11
CA GLU A 29 -12.26 -10.67 7.91
C GLU A 29 -11.79 -11.29 9.22
N ILE A 30 -12.30 -10.82 10.36
CA ILE A 30 -11.90 -11.33 11.68
C ILE A 30 -12.57 -12.66 11.93
N LYS A 31 -11.74 -13.70 12.15
CA LYS A 31 -12.14 -15.01 12.63
C LYS A 31 -11.36 -15.31 13.90
N GLU A 32 -12.07 -15.50 15.03
CA GLU A 32 -11.44 -15.65 16.35
C GLU A 32 -10.56 -16.90 16.42
N GLU A 33 -10.95 -17.99 15.74
CA GLU A 33 -10.21 -19.24 15.70
C GLU A 33 -8.82 -19.04 15.03
N GLU A 34 -8.78 -18.33 13.90
CA GLU A 34 -7.52 -18.04 13.19
C GLU A 34 -6.58 -17.19 14.05
N LEU A 35 -7.12 -16.24 14.82
CA LEU A 35 -6.31 -15.41 15.72
C LEU A 35 -5.65 -16.22 16.85
N ILE A 36 -6.39 -17.21 17.37
CA ILE A 36 -5.88 -18.12 18.41
C ILE A 36 -4.76 -19.00 17.84
N GLU A 37 -4.96 -19.57 16.65
CA GLU A 37 -3.97 -20.41 15.95
C GLU A 37 -2.71 -19.63 15.59
N GLU A 38 -2.86 -18.37 15.15
CA GLU A 38 -1.75 -17.47 14.85
C GLU A 38 -1.03 -16.92 16.10
N GLY A 39 -1.53 -17.25 17.31
CA GLY A 39 -0.93 -16.81 18.56
C GLY A 39 -1.06 -15.31 18.82
N ILE A 40 -2.12 -14.69 18.29
CA ILE A 40 -2.42 -13.29 18.54
C ILE A 40 -2.89 -13.12 19.98
N ASP A 41 -2.40 -12.14 20.68
CA ASP A 41 -2.76 -11.87 22.07
C ASP A 41 -4.00 -10.99 22.21
N PHE A 42 -4.15 -9.98 21.33
CA PHE A 42 -5.31 -9.08 21.32
C PHE A 42 -5.37 -8.25 20.04
N ILE A 43 -6.53 -7.64 19.80
CA ILE A 43 -6.79 -6.76 18.67
C ILE A 43 -6.83 -5.32 19.14
N VAL A 44 -6.24 -4.40 18.35
CA VAL A 44 -6.47 -2.96 18.45
C VAL A 44 -7.32 -2.52 17.26
N SER A 45 -8.49 -1.96 17.50
CA SER A 45 -9.44 -1.60 16.47
C SER A 45 -9.97 -0.18 16.61
N THR A 46 -10.16 0.49 15.47
CA THR A 46 -10.85 1.79 15.39
C THR A 46 -12.36 1.64 15.20
N ALA A 47 -12.87 0.43 15.17
CA ALA A 47 -14.30 0.11 15.21
C ALA A 47 -14.61 -0.69 16.48
N LYS A 48 -15.80 -0.50 17.05
CA LYS A 48 -16.25 -1.33 18.16
C LYS A 48 -16.49 -2.75 17.65
N LEU A 49 -15.81 -3.72 18.25
CA LEU A 49 -15.92 -5.14 17.92
C LEU A 49 -16.73 -5.83 18.99
N ASN A 50 -17.69 -6.66 18.57
CA ASN A 50 -18.45 -7.53 19.46
C ASN A 50 -17.88 -8.95 19.39
N LEU A 51 -16.68 -9.14 19.94
CA LEU A 51 -15.91 -10.38 19.92
C LEU A 51 -15.66 -10.87 21.34
N THR A 52 -15.52 -12.19 21.51
CA THR A 52 -15.07 -12.80 22.76
C THR A 52 -13.55 -12.71 22.90
N PHE A 53 -12.85 -12.59 21.78
CA PHE A 53 -11.40 -12.41 21.72
C PHE A 53 -10.98 -11.06 22.32
N PRO A 54 -9.86 -10.98 23.07
CA PRO A 54 -9.39 -9.75 23.68
C PRO A 54 -9.22 -8.64 22.64
N ASN A 55 -9.88 -7.52 22.84
CA ASN A 55 -9.79 -6.39 21.91
C ASN A 55 -9.82 -5.05 22.64
N VAL A 56 -9.21 -4.04 22.05
CA VAL A 56 -9.19 -2.64 22.53
C VAL A 56 -9.69 -1.74 21.44
N TYR A 57 -10.76 -0.98 21.71
CA TYR A 57 -11.24 0.07 20.84
C TYR A 57 -10.40 1.35 21.07
N VAL A 58 -9.94 1.96 20.00
CA VAL A 58 -9.17 3.21 20.01
C VAL A 58 -9.68 4.19 18.97
N ASN A 59 -9.43 5.47 19.17
CA ASN A 59 -9.75 6.47 18.16
C ASN A 59 -8.76 6.40 16.97
N SER A 60 -9.15 6.92 15.82
CA SER A 60 -8.30 6.99 14.63
C SER A 60 -7.00 7.77 14.88
N ILE A 61 -7.05 8.76 15.78
CA ILE A 61 -5.89 9.45 16.34
C ILE A 61 -5.78 9.00 17.80
N LEU A 62 -4.66 8.35 18.15
CA LEU A 62 -4.43 7.85 19.51
C LEU A 62 -4.42 8.97 20.53
N THR A 63 -5.37 8.90 21.47
CA THR A 63 -5.43 9.78 22.62
C THR A 63 -4.65 9.20 23.80
N GLU A 64 -4.37 10.01 24.83
CA GLU A 64 -3.76 9.50 26.07
C GLU A 64 -4.63 8.46 26.79
N THR A 65 -5.94 8.54 26.63
CA THR A 65 -6.87 7.53 27.13
C THR A 65 -6.70 6.20 26.40
N ASP A 66 -6.58 6.24 25.06
CA ASP A 66 -6.33 5.05 24.24
C ASP A 66 -5.02 4.38 24.61
N LYS A 67 -3.96 5.18 24.82
CA LYS A 67 -2.65 4.68 25.28
C LYS A 67 -2.73 3.98 26.63
N LYS A 68 -3.52 4.52 27.58
CA LYS A 68 -3.76 3.88 28.88
C LYS A 68 -4.49 2.55 28.73
N MET A 69 -5.51 2.47 27.87
CA MET A 69 -6.25 1.23 27.61
C MET A 69 -5.38 0.15 26.99
N ILE A 70 -4.55 0.49 26.00
CA ILE A 70 -3.60 -0.45 25.39
C ILE A 70 -2.60 -0.95 26.45
N ASN A 71 -2.01 -0.07 27.26
CA ASN A 71 -1.09 -0.47 28.32
C ASN A 71 -1.75 -1.37 29.38
N ALA A 72 -3.01 -1.13 29.72
CA ALA A 72 -3.75 -1.98 30.63
C ALA A 72 -3.96 -3.38 30.04
N MET A 73 -4.27 -3.50 28.73
CA MET A 73 -4.41 -4.77 28.04
C MET A 73 -3.08 -5.54 28.04
N ILE A 74 -1.96 -4.89 27.69
CA ILE A 74 -0.63 -5.50 27.73
C ILE A 74 -0.33 -6.09 29.11
N LYS A 75 -0.53 -5.30 30.17
CA LYS A 75 -0.30 -5.75 31.56
C LYS A 75 -1.18 -6.95 31.96
N ASN A 76 -2.42 -6.98 31.50
CA ASN A 76 -3.33 -8.08 31.77
C ASN A 76 -2.87 -9.39 31.07
N ILE A 77 -2.41 -9.28 29.84
CA ILE A 77 -1.89 -10.42 29.08
C ILE A 77 -0.60 -10.95 29.70
N ASP A 78 0.32 -10.06 30.08
CA ASP A 78 1.55 -10.45 30.76
C ASP A 78 1.29 -11.17 32.10
N LYS A 79 0.30 -10.70 32.87
CA LYS A 79 -0.11 -11.37 34.11
C LYS A 79 -0.71 -12.76 33.85
N LYS A 80 -1.50 -12.94 32.77
CA LYS A 80 -2.05 -14.24 32.38
C LYS A 80 -0.96 -15.20 31.94
N LYS A 81 0.00 -14.74 31.13
CA LYS A 81 1.16 -15.54 30.67
C LYS A 81 2.08 -15.98 31.83
N ARG A 82 2.27 -15.14 32.84
CA ARG A 82 3.06 -15.49 34.05
C ARG A 82 2.38 -16.53 34.93
N LYS A 83 1.05 -16.52 35.00
CA LYS A 83 0.28 -17.49 35.82
C LYS A 83 0.15 -18.88 35.17
N ASN A 84 0.21 -18.95 33.83
CA ASN A 84 0.21 -20.21 33.09
C ASN A 84 1.40 -20.15 32.09
N PRO A 85 2.58 -20.61 32.46
CA PRO A 85 3.69 -20.74 31.50
C PRO A 85 3.37 -21.91 30.56
N ILE A 86 2.53 -21.67 29.57
CA ILE A 86 2.41 -22.56 28.43
C ILE A 86 3.78 -22.53 27.77
N LYS A 87 4.52 -23.64 27.84
CA LYS A 87 5.65 -23.87 26.94
C LYS A 87 5.09 -23.92 25.53
N THR A 88 4.94 -22.76 24.92
CA THR A 88 4.71 -22.65 23.49
C THR A 88 6.02 -23.12 22.84
N VAL A 89 6.08 -24.38 22.54
CA VAL A 89 6.93 -24.86 21.43
C VAL A 89 6.36 -24.08 20.24
N LYS A 90 7.07 -23.02 19.80
CA LYS A 90 6.73 -22.36 18.54
C LYS A 90 6.71 -23.47 17.51
N PRO A 91 5.55 -23.79 16.88
CA PRO A 91 5.58 -24.72 15.78
C PRO A 91 6.58 -24.16 14.79
N VAL A 92 7.56 -24.96 14.39
CA VAL A 92 8.45 -24.60 13.28
C VAL A 92 7.50 -24.47 12.09
N LYS A 93 7.15 -23.23 11.74
CA LYS A 93 6.24 -22.94 10.65
C LYS A 93 6.91 -23.46 9.38
N ARG A 94 6.42 -24.58 8.87
CA ARG A 94 6.91 -25.13 7.60
C ARG A 94 6.38 -24.25 6.48
N ILE A 95 7.28 -23.74 5.65
CA ILE A 95 6.91 -23.04 4.42
C ILE A 95 6.10 -24.03 3.57
N GLY A 96 4.84 -23.72 3.34
CA GLY A 96 3.93 -24.50 2.52
C GLY A 96 4.02 -24.10 1.04
N ARG A 97 3.33 -24.86 0.18
CA ARG A 97 3.22 -24.57 -1.24
C ARG A 97 2.64 -23.18 -1.50
N GLU A 98 1.59 -22.81 -0.77
CA GLU A 98 0.94 -21.49 -0.88
C GLU A 98 1.88 -20.33 -0.54
N ASP A 99 2.76 -20.52 0.46
CA ASP A 99 3.78 -19.52 0.80
C ASP A 99 4.80 -19.34 -0.33
N ILE A 100 5.19 -20.45 -0.97
CA ILE A 100 6.13 -20.42 -2.10
C ILE A 100 5.48 -19.71 -3.29
N GLU A 101 4.24 -20.07 -3.65
CA GLU A 101 3.49 -19.46 -4.74
C GLU A 101 3.29 -17.95 -4.52
N TYR A 102 2.91 -17.56 -3.30
CA TYR A 102 2.79 -16.16 -2.93
C TYR A 102 4.11 -15.40 -3.03
N MET A 103 5.20 -15.94 -2.49
CA MET A 103 6.52 -15.28 -2.52
C MET A 103 7.08 -15.20 -3.93
N THR A 104 6.81 -16.19 -4.77
CA THR A 104 7.17 -16.19 -6.19
C THR A 104 6.44 -15.08 -6.92
N LEU A 105 5.11 -15.01 -6.77
CA LEU A 105 4.32 -13.95 -7.39
C LEU A 105 4.72 -12.56 -6.88
N LEU A 106 4.97 -12.43 -5.57
CA LEU A 106 5.43 -11.16 -4.98
C LEU A 106 6.76 -10.70 -5.58
N GLY A 107 7.73 -11.61 -5.68
CA GLY A 107 9.04 -11.32 -6.29
C GLY A 107 8.91 -10.96 -7.77
N GLU A 108 8.09 -11.70 -8.52
CA GLU A 108 7.81 -11.42 -9.93
C GLU A 108 7.23 -10.02 -10.12
N GLU A 109 6.21 -9.65 -9.34
CA GLU A 109 5.57 -8.34 -9.48
C GLU A 109 6.48 -7.18 -9.09
N ILE A 110 7.32 -7.36 -8.08
CA ILE A 110 8.34 -6.37 -7.72
C ILE A 110 9.29 -6.13 -8.89
N LEU A 111 9.85 -7.20 -9.47
CA LEU A 111 10.74 -7.09 -10.62
C LEU A 111 10.03 -6.48 -11.83
N GLN A 112 8.79 -6.89 -12.10
CA GLN A 112 8.01 -6.33 -13.19
C GLN A 112 7.74 -4.83 -13.05
N VAL A 113 7.59 -4.32 -11.83
CA VAL A 113 7.48 -2.87 -11.61
C VAL A 113 8.82 -2.18 -11.85
N LEU A 114 9.90 -2.66 -11.22
CA LEU A 114 11.23 -2.04 -11.30
C LEU A 114 11.74 -1.98 -12.74
N ASP A 115 11.67 -3.09 -13.48
CA ASP A 115 12.14 -3.19 -14.86
C ASP A 115 11.34 -2.28 -15.82
N ASN A 116 10.08 -1.98 -15.48
CA ASN A 116 9.15 -1.28 -16.36
C ASN A 116 8.73 0.11 -15.86
N ILE A 117 9.49 0.73 -14.97
CA ILE A 117 9.25 2.14 -14.59
C ILE A 117 9.32 3.02 -15.83
N LYS A 118 8.29 3.84 -16.05
CA LYS A 118 8.24 4.79 -17.15
C LYS A 118 8.12 6.22 -16.63
N ILE A 119 9.04 7.07 -17.05
CA ILE A 119 8.96 8.53 -16.87
C ILE A 119 8.90 9.14 -18.26
N SER A 120 7.84 9.87 -18.54
CA SER A 120 7.59 10.48 -19.85
C SER A 120 7.27 11.95 -19.70
N THR A 121 7.54 12.71 -20.76
CA THR A 121 7.15 14.12 -20.88
C THR A 121 5.90 14.23 -21.74
N GLY A 122 4.84 14.76 -21.16
CA GLY A 122 3.61 15.06 -21.89
C GLY A 122 3.75 16.40 -22.62
N GLU A 123 3.79 16.34 -23.95
CA GLU A 123 3.85 17.53 -24.80
C GLU A 123 2.45 17.92 -25.26
N ASN A 124 2.18 19.22 -25.33
CA ASN A 124 0.90 19.78 -25.81
C ASN A 124 -0.34 19.34 -25.05
N ILE A 125 -0.21 18.89 -23.80
CA ILE A 125 -1.32 18.53 -22.92
C ILE A 125 -1.88 19.82 -22.31
N LYS A 126 -3.16 20.12 -22.57
CA LYS A 126 -3.80 21.39 -22.19
C LYS A 126 -4.82 21.25 -21.05
N ASN A 127 -5.22 20.05 -20.72
CA ASN A 127 -6.23 19.78 -19.68
C ASN A 127 -6.11 18.39 -19.08
N LYS A 128 -6.78 18.16 -17.96
CA LYS A 128 -6.77 16.89 -17.24
C LYS A 128 -7.22 15.70 -18.09
N LYS A 129 -8.19 15.88 -18.97
CA LYS A 129 -8.68 14.80 -19.84
C LYS A 129 -7.56 14.30 -20.74
N GLN A 130 -6.84 15.21 -21.42
CA GLN A 130 -5.72 14.86 -22.28
C GLN A 130 -4.57 14.20 -21.48
N LEU A 131 -4.34 14.65 -20.23
CA LEU A 131 -3.33 14.02 -19.36
C LEU A 131 -3.70 12.57 -19.02
N ILE A 132 -4.96 12.30 -18.74
CA ILE A 132 -5.45 10.93 -18.46
C ILE A 132 -5.38 10.06 -19.72
N GLU A 133 -5.72 10.60 -20.90
CA GLU A 133 -5.58 9.91 -22.19
C GLU A 133 -4.12 9.53 -22.44
N TYR A 134 -3.20 10.48 -22.33
CA TYR A 134 -1.77 10.26 -22.47
C TYR A 134 -1.23 9.22 -21.44
N ALA A 135 -1.65 9.32 -20.17
CA ALA A 135 -1.31 8.34 -19.14
C ALA A 135 -1.83 6.93 -19.48
N GLY A 136 -3.01 6.82 -20.10
CA GLY A 136 -3.57 5.57 -20.57
C GLY A 136 -2.74 4.90 -21.68
N GLU A 137 -2.12 5.71 -22.55
CA GLU A 137 -1.24 5.23 -23.62
C GLU A 137 0.12 4.75 -23.09
N LEU A 138 0.59 5.28 -21.97
CA LEU A 138 1.95 5.06 -21.47
C LEU A 138 2.31 3.57 -21.31
N PHE A 139 1.38 2.73 -20.88
CA PHE A 139 1.57 1.28 -20.71
C PHE A 139 0.73 0.43 -21.65
N ALA A 140 0.03 1.05 -22.57
CA ALA A 140 -0.78 0.35 -23.56
C ALA A 140 0.11 -0.39 -24.59
N ARG A 141 -0.39 -1.53 -25.05
CA ARG A 141 0.24 -2.29 -26.14
C ARG A 141 -0.34 -1.95 -27.51
N ASN A 142 -1.55 -1.44 -27.51
CA ASN A 142 -2.31 -1.05 -28.70
C ASN A 142 -3.44 -0.10 -28.27
N GLU A 143 -4.17 0.43 -29.26
CA GLU A 143 -5.25 1.38 -29.05
C GLU A 143 -6.38 0.86 -28.15
N THR A 144 -6.74 -0.43 -28.28
CA THR A 144 -7.77 -1.06 -27.44
C THR A 144 -7.36 -1.03 -25.98
N THR A 145 -6.12 -1.44 -25.66
CA THR A 145 -5.63 -1.42 -24.28
C THR A 145 -5.46 0.00 -23.75
N ALA A 146 -5.10 0.98 -24.59
CA ALA A 146 -5.07 2.39 -24.21
C ALA A 146 -6.46 2.90 -23.80
N THR A 147 -7.46 2.58 -24.60
CA THR A 147 -8.86 2.94 -24.33
C THR A 147 -9.36 2.32 -23.02
N GLU A 148 -9.06 1.05 -22.76
CA GLU A 148 -9.45 0.36 -21.53
C GLU A 148 -8.79 0.98 -20.28
N ILE A 149 -7.49 1.29 -20.36
CA ILE A 149 -6.78 1.93 -19.25
C ILE A 149 -7.35 3.34 -19.00
N THR A 150 -7.50 4.13 -20.05
CA THR A 150 -8.06 5.50 -19.99
C THR A 150 -9.46 5.49 -19.38
N PHE A 151 -10.31 4.54 -19.80
CA PHE A 151 -11.65 4.39 -19.23
C PHE A 151 -11.60 4.07 -17.73
N ALA A 152 -10.73 3.14 -17.32
CA ALA A 152 -10.59 2.76 -15.91
C ALA A 152 -10.05 3.92 -15.05
N LEU A 153 -9.09 4.69 -15.56
CA LEU A 153 -8.56 5.89 -14.90
C LEU A 153 -9.63 6.97 -14.74
N ASN A 154 -10.38 7.28 -15.80
CA ASN A 154 -11.48 8.25 -15.74
C ASN A 154 -12.57 7.81 -14.76
N LYS A 155 -12.96 6.53 -14.77
CA LYS A 155 -13.92 5.97 -13.82
C LYS A 155 -13.47 6.19 -12.37
N ARG A 156 -12.19 6.01 -12.08
CA ARG A 156 -11.62 6.21 -10.73
C ARG A 156 -11.57 7.69 -10.36
N GLU A 157 -11.14 8.54 -11.28
CA GLU A 157 -11.02 9.98 -11.06
C GLU A 157 -12.39 10.65 -10.84
N ASN A 158 -13.44 10.16 -11.51
CA ASN A 158 -14.81 10.64 -11.33
C ASN A 158 -15.43 10.31 -9.96
N ILE A 159 -14.88 9.34 -9.22
CA ILE A 159 -15.32 9.03 -7.84
C ILE A 159 -14.83 10.11 -6.87
N ALA A 160 -13.60 10.51 -6.99
CA ALA A 160 -12.99 11.57 -6.20
C ALA A 160 -11.69 12.02 -6.90
N SER A 161 -11.44 13.32 -6.94
CA SER A 161 -10.20 13.86 -7.47
C SER A 161 -8.99 13.26 -6.76
N THR A 162 -7.98 12.92 -7.54
CA THR A 162 -6.72 12.34 -7.06
C THR A 162 -5.59 13.37 -7.02
N PHE A 163 -5.89 14.64 -7.08
CA PHE A 163 -4.91 15.71 -6.99
C PHE A 163 -4.21 15.74 -5.63
N ILE A 164 -2.88 15.82 -5.65
CA ILE A 164 -2.02 15.93 -4.46
C ILE A 164 -1.43 17.33 -4.43
N PRO A 165 -1.93 18.24 -3.57
CA PRO A 165 -1.49 19.64 -3.52
C PRO A 165 0.01 19.81 -3.24
N SER A 166 0.59 18.98 -2.35
CA SER A 166 2.01 19.06 -2.00
C SER A 166 2.95 18.75 -3.18
N MET A 167 2.47 18.07 -4.20
CA MET A 167 3.24 17.67 -5.39
C MET A 167 2.83 18.44 -6.64
N ASN A 168 1.72 19.17 -6.62
CA ASN A 168 1.07 19.70 -7.82
C ASN A 168 0.89 18.63 -8.90
N ALA A 169 0.46 17.44 -8.52
CA ALA A 169 0.34 16.30 -9.42
C ALA A 169 -0.94 15.51 -9.17
N LEU A 170 -1.43 14.84 -10.22
CA LEU A 170 -2.47 13.82 -10.08
C LEU A 170 -1.86 12.49 -9.64
N PHE A 171 -2.60 11.73 -8.83
CA PHE A 171 -2.26 10.36 -8.47
C PHE A 171 -3.21 9.39 -9.17
N LEU A 172 -2.99 9.20 -10.46
CA LEU A 172 -3.84 8.37 -11.31
C LEU A 172 -3.61 6.89 -11.00
N HIS A 173 -4.65 6.21 -10.55
CA HIS A 173 -4.56 4.78 -10.24
C HIS A 173 -5.86 4.06 -10.56
N CYS A 174 -5.76 2.83 -11.05
CA CYS A 174 -6.92 1.97 -11.29
C CYS A 174 -6.57 0.49 -11.30
N GLU A 175 -7.60 -0.35 -11.12
CA GLU A 175 -7.54 -1.77 -11.46
C GLU A 175 -8.11 -1.97 -12.86
N THR A 176 -7.40 -2.75 -13.70
CA THR A 176 -7.81 -2.99 -15.09
C THR A 176 -7.39 -4.38 -15.57
N LYS A 177 -8.15 -4.94 -16.52
CA LYS A 177 -7.81 -6.19 -17.23
C LYS A 177 -6.83 -5.97 -18.40
N ALA A 178 -6.58 -4.70 -18.78
CA ALA A 178 -5.72 -4.33 -19.89
C ALA A 178 -4.23 -4.67 -19.68
N ILE A 179 -3.83 -4.94 -18.45
CA ILE A 179 -2.45 -5.27 -18.07
C ILE A 179 -2.39 -6.59 -17.31
N ARG A 180 -1.21 -7.24 -17.35
CA ARG A 180 -0.95 -8.52 -16.65
C ARG A 180 -0.13 -8.35 -15.37
N HIS A 181 0.64 -7.28 -15.26
CA HIS A 181 1.54 -6.99 -14.16
C HIS A 181 1.33 -5.56 -13.69
N CYS A 182 1.63 -5.28 -12.43
CA CYS A 182 1.64 -3.94 -11.88
C CYS A 182 2.49 -2.99 -12.72
N ARG A 183 2.06 -1.73 -12.86
CA ARG A 183 2.79 -0.70 -13.60
C ARG A 183 2.88 0.58 -12.77
N PHE A 184 4.08 1.14 -12.74
CA PHE A 184 4.36 2.41 -12.11
C PHE A 184 5.00 3.36 -13.11
N GLY A 185 4.54 4.60 -13.17
CA GLY A 185 5.08 5.62 -14.06
C GLY A 185 4.78 7.03 -13.62
N PHE A 186 5.39 7.97 -14.32
CA PHE A 186 5.20 9.39 -14.12
C PHE A 186 5.14 10.12 -15.47
N VAL A 187 4.18 11.02 -15.58
CA VAL A 187 4.08 11.96 -16.71
C VAL A 187 4.42 13.34 -16.20
N TYR A 188 5.52 13.90 -16.67
CA TYR A 188 5.89 15.30 -16.45
C TYR A 188 5.22 16.18 -17.50
N LEU A 189 4.73 17.36 -17.12
CA LEU A 189 4.20 18.36 -18.04
C LEU A 189 5.20 19.51 -18.19
N ASN A 190 5.56 19.86 -19.43
CA ASN A 190 6.40 21.02 -19.70
C ASN A 190 5.69 22.32 -19.31
N ASP A 191 4.41 22.41 -19.64
CA ASP A 191 3.54 23.52 -19.26
C ASP A 191 2.50 22.99 -18.25
N GLU A 192 2.40 23.65 -17.11
CA GLU A 192 1.39 23.28 -16.12
C GLU A 192 -0.02 23.54 -16.67
N ILE A 193 -0.96 22.68 -16.31
CA ILE A 193 -2.38 22.88 -16.60
C ILE A 193 -3.10 23.32 -15.34
N ILE A 194 -4.07 24.20 -15.50
CA ILE A 194 -4.92 24.65 -14.38
C ILE A 194 -6.25 23.91 -14.45
N GLU A 195 -6.58 23.16 -13.39
CA GLU A 195 -7.86 22.46 -13.26
C GLU A 195 -8.45 22.80 -11.90
N ASP A 196 -9.68 23.32 -11.87
CA ASP A 196 -10.36 23.77 -10.66
C ASP A 196 -9.52 24.75 -9.80
N GLY A 197 -8.72 25.61 -10.46
CA GLY A 197 -7.81 26.54 -9.80
C GLY A 197 -6.53 25.92 -9.24
N GLN A 198 -6.28 24.63 -9.49
CA GLN A 198 -5.10 23.92 -9.02
C GLN A 198 -4.09 23.75 -10.16
N PRO A 199 -2.80 24.07 -9.95
CA PRO A 199 -1.76 23.83 -10.93
C PRO A 199 -1.36 22.36 -10.94
N ILE A 200 -1.44 21.71 -12.09
CA ILE A 200 -1.01 20.33 -12.29
C ILE A 200 0.26 20.34 -13.14
N LYS A 201 1.36 19.84 -12.60
CA LYS A 201 2.68 19.74 -13.26
C LYS A 201 3.02 18.34 -13.73
N GLY A 202 2.18 17.35 -13.40
CA GLY A 202 2.37 15.98 -13.81
C GLY A 202 1.35 15.02 -13.21
N ALA A 203 1.55 13.74 -13.51
CA ALA A 203 0.74 12.68 -12.96
C ALA A 203 1.58 11.45 -12.62
N ILE A 204 1.42 10.95 -11.39
CA ILE A 204 1.87 9.61 -11.00
C ILE A 204 0.84 8.62 -11.51
N LEU A 205 1.29 7.54 -12.14
CA LEU A 205 0.44 6.50 -12.69
C LEU A 205 0.72 5.16 -12.00
N MET A 206 -0.32 4.57 -11.45
CA MET A 206 -0.26 3.25 -10.81
C MET A 206 -1.38 2.36 -11.33
N LEU A 207 -1.03 1.33 -12.08
CA LEU A 207 -1.99 0.38 -12.64
C LEU A 207 -1.86 -0.97 -11.96
N VAL A 208 -2.99 -1.55 -11.58
CA VAL A 208 -3.10 -2.83 -10.90
C VAL A 208 -3.84 -3.81 -11.81
N PRO A 209 -3.31 -5.02 -12.05
CA PRO A 209 -4.05 -6.05 -12.78
C PRO A 209 -5.31 -6.45 -12.02
N GLN A 210 -6.40 -6.69 -12.74
CA GLN A 210 -7.62 -7.25 -12.19
C GLN A 210 -7.62 -8.78 -12.38
N GLY A 211 -7.81 -9.55 -11.30
CA GLY A 211 -7.87 -11.01 -11.37
C GLY A 211 -7.25 -11.72 -10.16
N ASP A 212 -6.92 -13.00 -10.37
CA ASP A 212 -6.22 -13.81 -9.36
C ASP A 212 -4.87 -13.18 -9.03
N GLY A 213 -4.49 -13.16 -7.75
CA GLY A 213 -3.30 -12.45 -7.29
C GLY A 213 -3.55 -10.99 -6.87
N SER A 214 -4.78 -10.49 -6.94
CA SER A 214 -5.15 -9.10 -6.61
C SER A 214 -4.64 -8.63 -5.23
N LYS A 215 -4.45 -9.55 -4.28
CA LYS A 215 -3.87 -9.24 -2.96
C LYS A 215 -2.40 -8.84 -3.10
N VAL A 216 -1.60 -9.62 -3.83
CA VAL A 216 -0.16 -9.35 -4.04
C VAL A 216 0.02 -8.04 -4.81
N TYR A 217 -0.75 -7.84 -5.88
CA TYR A 217 -0.71 -6.62 -6.68
C TYR A 217 -0.98 -5.36 -5.86
N ARG A 218 -2.01 -5.40 -5.01
CA ARG A 218 -2.33 -4.30 -4.10
C ARG A 218 -1.27 -4.10 -3.02
N GLU A 219 -0.65 -5.16 -2.52
CA GLU A 219 0.45 -5.07 -1.55
C GLU A 219 1.66 -4.35 -2.15
N VAL A 220 2.09 -4.73 -3.36
CA VAL A 220 3.20 -4.07 -4.06
C VAL A 220 2.90 -2.58 -4.29
N MET A 221 1.71 -2.27 -4.79
CA MET A 221 1.32 -0.88 -5.05
C MET A 221 1.13 -0.05 -3.78
N SER A 222 0.67 -0.67 -2.69
CA SER A 222 0.60 -0.03 -1.38
C SER A 222 1.97 0.31 -0.82
N GLU A 223 2.98 -0.55 -1.06
CA GLU A 223 4.35 -0.30 -0.63
C GLU A 223 4.99 0.85 -1.42
N ILE A 224 4.75 0.91 -2.74
CA ILE A 224 5.18 2.05 -3.58
C ILE A 224 4.51 3.34 -3.09
N SER A 225 3.20 3.33 -2.85
CA SER A 225 2.49 4.50 -2.31
C SER A 225 3.07 4.94 -0.95
N GLY A 226 3.44 3.98 -0.10
CA GLY A 226 4.10 4.25 1.17
C GLY A 226 5.47 4.89 0.98
N ALA A 227 6.28 4.39 0.04
CA ALA A 227 7.59 4.95 -0.27
C ALA A 227 7.49 6.39 -0.80
N LEU A 228 6.53 6.66 -1.69
CA LEU A 228 6.25 8.01 -2.20
C LEU A 228 5.82 8.99 -1.09
N ALA A 229 5.08 8.51 -0.11
CA ALA A 229 4.61 9.33 1.01
C ALA A 229 5.69 9.58 2.07
N GLU A 230 6.70 8.71 2.17
CA GLU A 230 7.75 8.78 3.20
C GLU A 230 9.03 9.45 2.73
N LYS A 231 9.28 9.41 1.43
CA LYS A 231 10.54 9.84 0.82
C LYS A 231 10.30 10.94 -0.21
N ASP A 232 10.30 12.19 0.24
CA ASP A 232 10.16 13.37 -0.64
C ASP A 232 11.18 13.35 -1.80
N GLN A 233 12.32 12.66 -1.60
CA GLN A 233 13.37 12.55 -2.58
C GLN A 233 12.93 11.79 -3.84
N ILE A 234 12.05 10.78 -3.72
CA ILE A 234 11.49 10.07 -4.88
C ILE A 234 10.70 11.05 -5.76
N ILE A 235 9.91 11.94 -5.13
CA ILE A 235 9.12 12.94 -5.84
C ILE A 235 10.05 13.91 -6.60
N THR A 236 11.13 14.36 -5.96
CA THR A 236 12.15 15.18 -6.63
C THR A 236 12.72 14.46 -7.86
N TYR A 237 13.12 13.20 -7.72
CA TYR A 237 13.66 12.41 -8.83
C TYR A 237 12.65 12.19 -9.97
N LEU A 238 11.35 12.06 -9.66
CA LEU A 238 10.32 11.97 -10.68
C LEU A 238 10.25 13.26 -11.51
N PHE A 239 10.25 14.44 -10.87
CA PHE A 239 10.23 15.73 -11.55
C PHE A 239 11.54 16.03 -12.27
N ASP A 240 12.67 15.55 -11.77
CA ASP A 240 13.99 15.64 -12.44
C ASP A 240 14.12 14.62 -13.59
N LYS A 241 13.12 13.78 -13.82
CA LYS A 241 13.12 12.72 -14.83
C LYS A 241 14.27 11.73 -14.64
N ASN A 242 14.73 11.57 -13.41
CA ASN A 242 15.84 10.67 -13.06
C ASN A 242 15.30 9.25 -12.75
N ARG A 243 15.00 8.48 -13.82
CA ARG A 243 14.48 7.11 -13.72
C ARG A 243 15.35 6.23 -12.83
N ASN A 244 16.69 6.30 -13.00
CA ASN A 244 17.60 5.42 -12.26
C ASN A 244 17.55 5.67 -10.75
N ALA A 245 17.45 6.93 -10.33
CA ALA A 245 17.33 7.27 -8.92
C ALA A 245 15.97 6.82 -8.34
N VAL A 246 14.87 6.97 -9.09
CA VAL A 246 13.56 6.46 -8.69
C VAL A 246 13.60 4.94 -8.54
N GLU A 247 14.19 4.23 -9.50
CA GLU A 247 14.34 2.78 -9.49
C GLU A 247 15.12 2.32 -8.25
N ALA A 248 16.27 2.91 -7.95
CA ALA A 248 17.10 2.57 -6.78
C ALA A 248 16.37 2.77 -5.45
N GLU A 249 15.58 3.85 -5.30
CA GLU A 249 14.80 4.09 -4.10
C GLU A 249 13.64 3.09 -3.94
N LEU A 250 12.96 2.77 -5.03
CA LEU A 250 11.90 1.77 -5.02
C LEU A 250 12.44 0.36 -4.82
N GLU A 251 13.58 0.02 -5.42
CA GLU A 251 14.28 -1.26 -5.20
C GLU A 251 14.59 -1.44 -3.70
N THR A 252 15.14 -0.40 -3.06
CA THR A 252 15.41 -0.43 -1.62
C THR A 252 14.13 -0.67 -0.81
N SER A 253 13.04 0.03 -1.11
CA SER A 253 11.79 -0.09 -0.36
C SER A 253 11.12 -1.44 -0.57
N LEU A 254 11.00 -1.88 -1.83
CA LEU A 254 10.37 -3.14 -2.19
C LEU A 254 11.22 -4.35 -1.78
N GLY A 255 12.56 -4.24 -1.87
CA GLY A 255 13.48 -5.26 -1.39
C GLY A 255 13.37 -5.49 0.12
N ASN A 256 13.35 -4.40 0.91
CA ASN A 256 13.12 -4.48 2.34
C ASN A 256 11.75 -5.08 2.67
N TYR A 257 10.72 -4.74 1.90
CA TYR A 257 9.40 -5.32 2.06
C TYR A 257 9.40 -6.83 1.80
N TYR A 258 10.01 -7.28 0.70
CA TYR A 258 10.16 -8.68 0.34
C TYR A 258 10.90 -9.47 1.42
N GLU A 259 12.06 -8.97 1.88
CA GLU A 259 12.85 -9.58 2.95
C GLU A 259 12.05 -9.73 4.25
N ASN A 260 11.29 -8.67 4.62
CA ASN A 260 10.44 -8.72 5.80
C ASN A 260 9.31 -9.74 5.69
N LYS A 261 8.77 -9.96 4.48
CA LYS A 261 7.77 -11.02 4.24
C LYS A 261 8.37 -12.41 4.37
N MET A 262 9.59 -12.62 3.86
CA MET A 262 10.32 -13.88 4.02
C MET A 262 10.57 -14.22 5.50
N LYS A 263 11.00 -13.25 6.30
CA LYS A 263 11.29 -13.45 7.74
C LYS A 263 10.07 -13.78 8.60
N ARG A 264 8.87 -13.41 8.13
CA ARG A 264 7.61 -13.62 8.85
C ARG A 264 6.92 -14.95 8.50
N ARG A 265 7.36 -15.61 7.48
CA ARG A 265 6.83 -16.91 7.00
C ARG A 265 7.73 -18.05 7.38
#